data_68f979f14ad907ae1c6b91f615e7f2ae
#
_entry.id   68f979f14ad907ae1c6b91f615e7f2ae
#
_cell.length_a   1.000
_cell.length_b   1.000
_cell.length_c   1.000
_cell.angle_alpha   90.00
_cell.angle_beta   90.00
_cell.angle_gamma   90.00
#
_symmetry.space_group_name_H-M   'P 1'
#
loop_
_entity.id
_entity.type
_entity.pdbx_description
1 polymer ?
#
loop_
_entity_poly.entity_id
_entity_poly.type
_entity_poly.pdbx_seq_one_letter_code
_entity_poly.pdbx_strand_id
1 'polypeptide(L)'
;IPKNAEGKLPAIAVSGPFGAVKEQCSGLYAQTMAERGFITIAFDPSFTGESTGEPRRTASPDINTEDFLAAVDYLSMRDDVDAGRIAIIGICGWGGIALNAAAQDPRIKATAAITMYDMSRVSGNGYFDADDSEESRYSARKAWAEARSADLKNGTFTMAGGVVDPLPENAPRFVKDYYAYYKTPRGYHKRSGNSNDGWRTTGCQAYANTRFLYYINEIRSAVLIVHGEKAHSRYFGESAFRYMMDGKAEGYDFARKPNPVPVNKQLLIIPGASHCDLYDGGGKGMIPWDNIEEFLKKNLKR
;
A
#
# COMPACT_ATOMS: atom_id res chain seq x y z
N ILE A 1 -20.14 -6.08 5.54
CA ILE A 1 -21.12 -6.91 4.81
C ILE A 1 -22.27 -6.01 4.36
N PRO A 2 -22.71 -6.10 3.10
CA PRO A 2 -23.87 -5.37 2.61
C PRO A 2 -25.15 -5.66 3.43
N LYS A 3 -25.98 -4.63 3.65
CA LYS A 3 -27.18 -4.76 4.52
C LYS A 3 -28.22 -5.79 4.02
N ASN A 4 -28.33 -5.98 2.72
CA ASN A 4 -29.30 -6.89 2.09
C ASN A 4 -28.58 -7.99 1.29
N ALA A 5 -27.54 -8.58 1.87
CA ALA A 5 -26.77 -9.62 1.22
C ALA A 5 -27.58 -10.92 1.05
N GLU A 6 -27.71 -11.39 -0.18
CA GLU A 6 -28.30 -12.69 -0.50
C GLU A 6 -27.28 -13.54 -1.29
N GLY A 7 -27.17 -14.81 -0.92
CA GLY A 7 -26.26 -15.76 -1.55
C GLY A 7 -24.78 -15.41 -1.35
N LYS A 8 -23.93 -15.96 -2.20
CA LYS A 8 -22.47 -15.72 -2.15
C LYS A 8 -22.11 -14.46 -2.95
N LEU A 9 -21.45 -13.52 -2.28
CA LEU A 9 -21.05 -12.24 -2.85
C LEU A 9 -19.55 -12.18 -3.18
N PRO A 10 -19.13 -11.27 -4.10
CA PRO A 10 -17.72 -10.96 -4.29
C PRO A 10 -17.14 -10.30 -3.04
N ALA A 11 -15.86 -10.52 -2.79
CA ALA A 11 -15.21 -10.02 -1.59
C ALA A 11 -13.94 -9.20 -1.88
N ILE A 12 -13.59 -8.29 -0.96
CA ILE A 12 -12.43 -7.42 -1.07
C ILE A 12 -11.69 -7.38 0.27
N ALA A 13 -10.38 -7.67 0.24
CA ALA A 13 -9.49 -7.36 1.34
C ALA A 13 -8.83 -5.98 1.12
N VAL A 14 -8.79 -5.16 2.17
CA VAL A 14 -8.30 -3.77 2.10
C VAL A 14 -7.24 -3.54 3.17
N SER A 15 -6.10 -2.97 2.78
CA SER A 15 -5.09 -2.52 3.75
C SER A 15 -4.33 -1.26 3.28
N GLY A 16 -3.70 -0.60 4.23
CA GLY A 16 -2.93 0.63 4.04
C GLY A 16 -3.60 1.85 4.64
N PRO A 17 -2.93 2.99 4.61
CA PRO A 17 -1.53 3.24 4.20
C PRO A 17 -0.47 2.53 5.04
N PHE A 18 0.77 2.48 4.54
CA PHE A 18 1.91 1.94 5.29
C PHE A 18 2.14 2.75 6.56
N GLY A 19 2.13 2.09 7.74
CA GLY A 19 2.18 2.77 9.04
C GLY A 19 0.84 3.28 9.58
N ALA A 20 -0.26 3.08 8.85
CA ALA A 20 -1.62 3.34 9.31
C ALA A 20 -2.23 2.11 10.00
N VAL A 21 -3.45 2.25 10.49
CA VAL A 21 -4.28 1.18 11.06
C VAL A 21 -5.63 1.08 10.33
N LYS A 22 -6.31 -0.06 10.49
CA LYS A 22 -7.56 -0.38 9.79
C LYS A 22 -8.70 0.62 10.01
N GLU A 23 -8.69 1.36 11.10
CA GLU A 23 -9.68 2.39 11.41
C GLU A 23 -9.50 3.69 10.62
N GLN A 24 -8.36 3.85 9.95
CA GLN A 24 -8.06 5.02 9.12
C GLN A 24 -8.56 4.80 7.67
N CYS A 25 -7.74 5.11 6.69
CA CYS A 25 -8.09 5.08 5.27
C CYS A 25 -8.68 3.74 4.80
N SER A 26 -8.06 2.60 5.17
CA SER A 26 -8.54 1.28 4.73
C SER A 26 -9.93 0.95 5.25
N GLY A 27 -10.30 1.41 6.44
CA GLY A 27 -11.65 1.27 6.99
C GLY A 27 -12.69 2.02 6.15
N LEU A 28 -12.40 3.26 5.73
CA LEU A 28 -13.26 4.02 4.84
C LEU A 28 -13.48 3.30 3.51
N TYR A 29 -12.41 2.79 2.89
CA TYR A 29 -12.52 2.05 1.63
C TYR A 29 -13.32 0.77 1.80
N ALA A 30 -13.09 0.01 2.87
CA ALA A 30 -13.83 -1.21 3.16
C ALA A 30 -15.31 -0.93 3.39
N GLN A 31 -15.65 0.09 4.17
CA GLN A 31 -17.04 0.48 4.43
C GLN A 31 -17.73 0.91 3.13
N THR A 32 -17.11 1.81 2.35
CA THR A 32 -17.69 2.32 1.11
C THR A 32 -17.92 1.18 0.09
N MET A 33 -16.98 0.23 -0.02
CA MET A 33 -17.16 -0.91 -0.91
C MET A 33 -18.24 -1.89 -0.39
N ALA A 34 -18.41 -2.02 0.94
CA ALA A 34 -19.51 -2.81 1.50
C ALA A 34 -20.89 -2.20 1.17
N GLU A 35 -21.02 -0.87 1.25
CA GLU A 35 -22.22 -0.15 0.83
C GLU A 35 -22.54 -0.31 -0.67
N ARG A 36 -21.51 -0.62 -1.48
CA ARG A 36 -21.58 -0.86 -2.92
C ARG A 36 -21.78 -2.34 -3.31
N GLY A 37 -21.97 -3.21 -2.33
CA GLY A 37 -22.39 -4.61 -2.55
C GLY A 37 -21.29 -5.67 -2.47
N PHE A 38 -20.14 -5.37 -1.89
CA PHE A 38 -19.05 -6.32 -1.67
C PHE A 38 -18.97 -6.76 -0.20
N ILE A 39 -18.58 -8.00 0.07
CA ILE A 39 -18.11 -8.38 1.40
C ILE A 39 -16.70 -7.83 1.54
N THR A 40 -16.42 -7.08 2.60
CA THR A 40 -15.12 -6.43 2.79
C THR A 40 -14.51 -6.74 4.14
N ILE A 41 -13.19 -6.82 4.19
CA ILE A 41 -12.40 -6.79 5.41
C ILE A 41 -11.33 -5.71 5.30
N ALA A 42 -11.12 -4.95 6.37
CA ALA A 42 -9.93 -4.15 6.59
C ALA A 42 -9.13 -4.77 7.73
N PHE A 43 -7.82 -4.84 7.60
CA PHE A 43 -6.96 -5.47 8.59
C PHE A 43 -5.74 -4.61 8.92
N ASP A 44 -5.24 -4.76 10.15
CA ASP A 44 -3.94 -4.25 10.52
C ASP A 44 -2.87 -5.24 10.06
N PRO A 45 -1.77 -4.78 9.48
CA PRO A 45 -0.65 -5.65 9.14
C PRO A 45 -0.03 -6.34 10.35
N SER A 46 0.62 -7.47 10.14
CA SER A 46 1.46 -8.11 11.16
C SER A 46 2.39 -7.09 11.83
N PHE A 47 2.60 -7.21 13.12
CA PHE A 47 3.41 -6.33 13.99
C PHE A 47 2.86 -4.92 14.22
N THR A 48 1.68 -4.56 13.71
CA THR A 48 1.10 -3.21 13.84
C THR A 48 -0.35 -3.25 14.31
N GLY A 49 -0.86 -2.11 14.77
CA GLY A 49 -2.24 -1.96 15.22
C GLY A 49 -2.65 -2.98 16.28
N GLU A 50 -3.73 -3.71 16.05
CA GLU A 50 -4.22 -4.81 16.89
C GLU A 50 -3.73 -6.19 16.46
N SER A 51 -3.07 -6.30 15.30
CA SER A 51 -2.42 -7.54 14.87
C SER A 51 -1.21 -7.85 15.74
N THR A 52 -0.96 -9.15 15.94
CA THR A 52 0.14 -9.64 16.76
C THR A 52 1.49 -9.58 16.04
N GLY A 53 2.53 -10.08 16.69
CA GLY A 53 3.90 -10.14 16.18
C GLY A 53 4.85 -9.27 16.99
N GLU A 54 6.03 -9.82 17.25
CA GLU A 54 7.11 -9.14 17.96
C GLU A 54 8.42 -9.26 17.16
N PRO A 55 9.27 -8.26 17.22
CA PRO A 55 9.07 -6.97 17.90
C PRO A 55 8.09 -6.06 17.13
N ARG A 56 7.30 -5.30 17.86
CA ARG A 56 6.31 -4.36 17.28
C ARG A 56 6.97 -3.36 16.32
N ARG A 57 6.19 -2.82 15.39
CA ARG A 57 6.64 -1.82 14.41
C ARG A 57 7.79 -2.32 13.52
N THR A 58 7.65 -3.56 13.07
CA THR A 58 8.46 -4.20 12.03
C THR A 58 7.62 -4.39 10.78
N ALA A 59 8.22 -4.17 9.61
CA ALA A 59 7.62 -4.48 8.33
C ALA A 59 8.59 -5.30 7.48
N SER A 60 8.06 -6.27 6.75
CA SER A 60 8.85 -7.17 5.91
C SER A 60 8.12 -7.38 4.58
N PRO A 61 8.84 -7.33 3.43
CA PRO A 61 8.19 -7.47 2.12
C PRO A 61 7.45 -8.79 1.93
N ASP A 62 7.97 -9.88 2.47
CA ASP A 62 7.37 -11.20 2.43
C ASP A 62 6.17 -11.30 3.38
N ILE A 63 6.33 -10.92 4.66
CA ILE A 63 5.26 -10.98 5.65
C ILE A 63 4.09 -10.05 5.26
N ASN A 64 4.37 -8.83 4.80
CA ASN A 64 3.30 -7.93 4.39
C ASN A 64 2.58 -8.41 3.12
N THR A 65 3.26 -9.13 2.23
CA THR A 65 2.61 -9.80 1.11
C THR A 65 1.72 -10.93 1.62
N GLU A 66 2.24 -11.75 2.54
CA GLU A 66 1.49 -12.85 3.19
C GLU A 66 0.26 -12.35 3.94
N ASP A 67 0.29 -11.16 4.55
CA ASP A 67 -0.88 -10.56 5.19
C ASP A 67 -2.08 -10.43 4.20
N PHE A 68 -1.83 -10.09 2.92
CA PHE A 68 -2.88 -10.11 1.89
C PHE A 68 -3.30 -11.53 1.51
N LEU A 69 -2.34 -12.45 1.37
CA LEU A 69 -2.64 -13.84 1.02
C LEU A 69 -3.49 -14.51 2.11
N ALA A 70 -3.14 -14.30 3.37
CA ALA A 70 -3.93 -14.75 4.52
C ALA A 70 -5.35 -14.13 4.57
N ALA A 71 -5.47 -12.86 4.18
CA ALA A 71 -6.78 -12.23 4.06
C ALA A 71 -7.62 -12.87 2.93
N VAL A 72 -7.00 -13.26 1.82
CA VAL A 72 -7.64 -14.00 0.73
C VAL A 72 -8.04 -15.40 1.20
N ASP A 73 -7.18 -16.10 1.97
CA ASP A 73 -7.52 -17.40 2.59
C ASP A 73 -8.77 -17.27 3.46
N TYR A 74 -8.78 -16.32 4.37
CA TYR A 74 -9.92 -16.07 5.25
C TYR A 74 -11.21 -15.81 4.44
N LEU A 75 -11.17 -14.94 3.43
CA LEU A 75 -12.33 -14.66 2.60
C LEU A 75 -12.80 -15.88 1.82
N SER A 76 -11.87 -16.69 1.31
CA SER A 76 -12.20 -17.88 0.51
C SER A 76 -12.91 -18.97 1.29
N MET A 77 -12.73 -19.02 2.63
CA MET A 77 -13.36 -20.00 3.52
C MET A 77 -14.73 -19.59 4.04
N ARG A 78 -15.16 -18.35 3.79
CA ARG A 78 -16.45 -17.86 4.28
C ARG A 78 -17.61 -18.38 3.44
N ASP A 79 -18.69 -18.78 4.10
CA ASP A 79 -19.89 -19.33 3.44
C ASP A 79 -20.65 -18.29 2.60
N ASP A 80 -20.55 -17.00 2.95
CA ASP A 80 -21.19 -15.87 2.27
C ASP A 80 -20.33 -15.25 1.14
N VAL A 81 -19.12 -15.76 0.93
CA VAL A 81 -18.18 -15.29 -0.12
C VAL A 81 -18.15 -16.26 -1.30
N ASP A 82 -18.19 -15.70 -2.51
CA ASP A 82 -17.84 -16.43 -3.72
C ASP A 82 -16.31 -16.42 -3.89
N ALA A 83 -15.66 -17.52 -3.53
CA ALA A 83 -14.21 -17.67 -3.58
C ALA A 83 -13.60 -17.48 -4.97
N GLY A 84 -14.40 -17.58 -6.04
CA GLY A 84 -13.98 -17.26 -7.41
C GLY A 84 -13.98 -15.75 -7.73
N ARG A 85 -14.43 -14.89 -6.80
CA ARG A 85 -14.62 -13.44 -6.99
C ARG A 85 -14.01 -12.62 -5.86
N ILE A 86 -12.70 -12.81 -5.60
CA ILE A 86 -11.96 -12.08 -4.57
C ILE A 86 -11.07 -11.01 -5.23
N ALA A 87 -11.12 -9.81 -4.71
CA ALA A 87 -10.26 -8.69 -5.05
C ALA A 87 -9.50 -8.17 -3.84
N ILE A 88 -8.49 -7.36 -4.09
CA ILE A 88 -7.76 -6.62 -3.06
C ILE A 88 -7.65 -5.14 -3.40
N ILE A 89 -7.66 -4.29 -2.38
CA ILE A 89 -7.36 -2.86 -2.48
C ILE A 89 -6.19 -2.55 -1.56
N GLY A 90 -5.10 -2.07 -2.15
CA GLY A 90 -3.95 -1.58 -1.41
C GLY A 90 -3.78 -0.07 -1.56
N ILE A 91 -3.50 0.63 -0.45
CA ILE A 91 -3.42 2.09 -0.41
C ILE A 91 -2.03 2.51 0.03
N CYS A 92 -1.42 3.50 -0.65
CA CYS A 92 -0.07 3.98 -0.37
C CYS A 92 0.96 2.84 -0.53
N GLY A 93 1.84 2.58 0.45
CA GLY A 93 2.76 1.45 0.41
C GLY A 93 2.08 0.10 0.20
N TRP A 94 0.85 -0.05 0.70
CA TRP A 94 0.06 -1.27 0.49
C TRP A 94 -0.45 -1.44 -0.95
N GLY A 95 -0.43 -0.38 -1.75
CA GLY A 95 -0.69 -0.49 -3.19
C GLY A 95 0.38 -1.32 -3.92
N GLY A 96 1.66 -1.10 -3.60
CA GLY A 96 2.75 -1.94 -4.11
C GLY A 96 2.69 -3.37 -3.56
N ILE A 97 2.36 -3.53 -2.27
CA ILE A 97 2.17 -4.85 -1.63
C ILE A 97 1.02 -5.61 -2.32
N ALA A 98 -0.08 -4.93 -2.64
CA ALA A 98 -1.19 -5.53 -3.38
C ALA A 98 -0.78 -6.02 -4.78
N LEU A 99 0.04 -5.25 -5.51
CA LEU A 99 0.57 -5.69 -6.79
C LEU A 99 1.46 -6.93 -6.63
N ASN A 100 2.32 -6.97 -5.60
CA ASN A 100 3.16 -8.13 -5.33
C ASN A 100 2.34 -9.37 -4.93
N ALA A 101 1.27 -9.20 -4.14
CA ALA A 101 0.35 -10.29 -3.79
C ALA A 101 -0.39 -10.82 -5.03
N ALA A 102 -0.88 -9.93 -5.91
CA ALA A 102 -1.54 -10.31 -7.14
C ALA A 102 -0.60 -11.04 -8.14
N ALA A 103 0.70 -10.78 -8.08
CA ALA A 103 1.69 -11.51 -8.85
C ALA A 103 1.93 -12.94 -8.33
N GLN A 104 1.62 -13.20 -7.06
CA GLN A 104 1.83 -14.49 -6.40
C GLN A 104 0.57 -15.35 -6.32
N ASP A 105 -0.62 -14.74 -6.19
CA ASP A 105 -1.86 -15.47 -5.95
C ASP A 105 -2.91 -15.27 -7.06
N PRO A 106 -3.10 -16.26 -7.95
CA PRO A 106 -4.10 -16.21 -9.02
C PRO A 106 -5.56 -16.22 -8.54
N ARG A 107 -5.83 -16.44 -7.25
CA ARG A 107 -7.18 -16.32 -6.67
C ARG A 107 -7.62 -14.85 -6.62
N ILE A 108 -6.67 -13.91 -6.60
CA ILE A 108 -6.93 -12.47 -6.68
C ILE A 108 -7.33 -12.13 -8.13
N LYS A 109 -8.61 -11.85 -8.35
CA LYS A 109 -9.17 -11.59 -9.70
C LYS A 109 -9.08 -10.13 -10.12
N ALA A 110 -9.03 -9.22 -9.16
CA ALA A 110 -8.87 -7.79 -9.42
C ALA A 110 -8.08 -7.12 -8.30
N THR A 111 -7.22 -6.17 -8.64
CA THR A 111 -6.40 -5.41 -7.70
C THR A 111 -6.55 -3.92 -7.98
N ALA A 112 -6.91 -3.13 -6.97
CA ALA A 112 -6.86 -1.68 -7.04
C ALA A 112 -5.70 -1.16 -6.16
N ALA A 113 -4.71 -0.52 -6.78
CA ALA A 113 -3.57 0.09 -6.11
C ALA A 113 -3.76 1.62 -6.09
N ILE A 114 -4.11 2.14 -4.93
CA ILE A 114 -4.49 3.54 -4.75
C ILE A 114 -3.30 4.34 -4.23
N THR A 115 -2.93 5.41 -4.93
CA THR A 115 -1.83 6.31 -4.56
C THR A 115 -0.58 5.55 -4.11
N MET A 116 -0.23 4.49 -4.85
CA MET A 116 0.73 3.47 -4.47
C MET A 116 2.16 3.97 -4.30
N TYR A 117 2.93 3.21 -3.52
CA TYR A 117 4.40 3.27 -3.47
C TYR A 117 5.00 1.93 -3.91
N ASP A 118 6.18 2.00 -4.49
CA ASP A 118 7.15 0.91 -4.42
C ASP A 118 7.99 1.09 -3.16
N MET A 119 7.67 0.32 -2.11
CA MET A 119 8.34 0.42 -0.82
C MET A 119 9.82 0.04 -0.89
N SER A 120 10.21 -0.85 -1.81
CA SER A 120 11.61 -1.21 -2.01
C SER A 120 12.40 -0.07 -2.68
N ARG A 121 11.82 0.56 -3.70
CA ARG A 121 12.44 1.70 -4.40
C ARG A 121 12.61 2.89 -3.46
N VAL A 122 11.58 3.29 -2.72
CA VAL A 122 11.72 4.42 -1.80
C VAL A 122 12.69 4.14 -0.66
N SER A 123 12.74 2.89 -0.16
CA SER A 123 13.66 2.52 0.92
C SER A 123 15.12 2.41 0.46
N GLY A 124 15.36 2.07 -0.80
CA GLY A 124 16.70 1.93 -1.37
C GLY A 124 17.24 3.18 -2.06
N ASN A 125 16.35 4.00 -2.63
CA ASN A 125 16.71 5.11 -3.50
C ASN A 125 16.24 6.49 -2.99
N GLY A 126 15.47 6.51 -1.88
CA GLY A 126 14.85 7.75 -1.39
C GLY A 126 13.68 8.24 -2.25
N TYR A 127 13.13 9.40 -1.88
CA TYR A 127 12.09 10.05 -2.67
C TYR A 127 12.68 10.59 -3.98
N PHE A 128 11.98 10.35 -5.09
CA PHE A 128 12.39 10.76 -6.43
C PHE A 128 13.74 10.19 -6.88
N ASP A 129 14.14 9.06 -6.28
CA ASP A 129 15.44 8.40 -6.47
C ASP A 129 16.64 9.32 -6.14
N ALA A 130 16.45 10.29 -5.24
CA ALA A 130 17.46 11.29 -4.91
C ALA A 130 18.69 10.70 -4.21
N ASP A 131 18.53 9.53 -3.57
CA ASP A 131 19.58 8.81 -2.84
C ASP A 131 20.04 7.53 -3.58
N ASP A 132 19.76 7.43 -4.90
CA ASP A 132 20.14 6.25 -5.70
C ASP A 132 21.64 6.26 -6.04
N SER A 133 22.44 5.99 -5.03
CA SER A 133 23.88 5.76 -5.17
C SER A 133 24.36 4.63 -4.25
N GLU A 134 25.50 4.04 -4.57
CA GLU A 134 26.12 3.03 -3.70
C GLU A 134 26.50 3.64 -2.36
N GLU A 135 27.06 4.84 -2.34
CA GLU A 135 27.49 5.57 -1.15
C GLU A 135 26.30 5.86 -0.21
N SER A 136 25.17 6.32 -0.74
CA SER A 136 23.96 6.58 0.06
C SER A 136 23.44 5.30 0.69
N ARG A 137 23.36 4.22 -0.09
CA ARG A 137 22.93 2.91 0.42
C ARG A 137 23.91 2.32 1.44
N TYR A 138 25.22 2.48 1.25
CA TYR A 138 26.21 2.04 2.20
C TYR A 138 26.11 2.82 3.53
N SER A 139 25.96 4.14 3.45
CA SER A 139 25.76 4.99 4.63
C SER A 139 24.53 4.60 5.43
N ALA A 140 23.40 4.33 4.75
CA ALA A 140 22.18 3.83 5.38
C ALA A 140 22.41 2.47 6.07
N ARG A 141 23.07 1.52 5.39
CA ARG A 141 23.39 0.20 5.96
C ARG A 141 24.27 0.30 7.20
N LYS A 142 25.26 1.21 7.19
CA LYS A 142 26.13 1.48 8.34
C LYS A 142 25.32 2.01 9.52
N ALA A 143 24.47 3.02 9.30
CA ALA A 143 23.61 3.57 10.34
C ALA A 143 22.67 2.51 10.94
N TRP A 144 22.06 1.65 10.11
CA TRP A 144 21.23 0.55 10.59
C TRP A 144 22.03 -0.48 11.41
N ALA A 145 23.24 -0.83 11.00
CA ALA A 145 24.09 -1.75 11.74
C ALA A 145 24.48 -1.19 13.12
N GLU A 146 24.81 0.09 13.19
CA GLU A 146 25.11 0.81 14.43
C GLU A 146 23.87 0.86 15.35
N ALA A 147 22.68 1.20 14.81
CA ALA A 147 21.44 1.21 15.56
C ALA A 147 21.09 -0.18 16.12
N ARG A 148 21.25 -1.25 15.34
CA ARG A 148 21.04 -2.63 15.81
C ARG A 148 21.96 -2.99 16.97
N SER A 149 23.23 -2.63 16.88
CA SER A 149 24.22 -2.89 17.92
C SER A 149 23.91 -2.12 19.21
N ALA A 150 23.49 -0.86 19.08
CA ALA A 150 23.10 -0.02 20.20
C ALA A 150 21.82 -0.55 20.88
N ASP A 151 20.81 -0.89 20.11
CA ASP A 151 19.54 -1.46 20.61
C ASP A 151 19.79 -2.78 21.38
N LEU A 152 20.60 -3.68 20.81
CA LEU A 152 20.93 -4.93 21.46
C LEU A 152 21.68 -4.72 22.79
N LYS A 153 22.65 -3.80 22.79
CA LYS A 153 23.43 -3.48 24.00
C LYS A 153 22.57 -2.90 25.11
N ASN A 154 21.60 -2.08 24.74
CA ASN A 154 20.76 -1.33 25.70
C ASN A 154 19.45 -2.05 26.04
N GLY A 155 19.11 -3.15 25.36
CA GLY A 155 17.81 -3.83 25.50
C GLY A 155 16.65 -2.96 25.02
N THR A 156 16.87 -2.12 23.98
CA THR A 156 15.88 -1.15 23.46
C THR A 156 15.46 -1.48 22.04
N PHE A 157 14.40 -0.80 21.59
CA PHE A 157 14.02 -0.72 20.19
C PHE A 157 13.81 0.75 19.83
N THR A 158 14.84 1.38 19.26
CA THR A 158 14.79 2.80 18.90
C THR A 158 13.78 3.04 17.79
N MET A 159 12.88 4.01 18.02
CA MET A 159 11.85 4.41 17.06
C MET A 159 12.38 5.52 16.15
N ALA A 160 12.05 5.40 14.85
CA ALA A 160 12.49 6.38 13.84
C ALA A 160 11.62 7.65 13.79
N GLY A 161 10.50 7.66 14.54
CA GLY A 161 9.49 8.70 14.46
C GLY A 161 8.43 8.41 13.41
N GLY A 162 7.25 9.02 13.59
CA GLY A 162 6.15 9.01 12.63
C GLY A 162 6.22 10.18 11.66
N VAL A 163 5.07 10.69 11.25
CA VAL A 163 5.02 11.96 10.52
C VAL A 163 5.54 13.07 11.43
N VAL A 164 6.39 13.94 10.86
CA VAL A 164 7.09 14.99 11.61
C VAL A 164 6.13 15.87 12.40
N ASP A 165 6.47 16.14 13.66
CA ASP A 165 5.73 17.01 14.56
C ASP A 165 6.71 17.63 15.58
N PRO A 166 6.82 18.96 15.70
CA PRO A 166 6.05 19.98 14.97
C PRO A 166 6.37 20.06 13.48
N LEU A 167 5.40 20.53 12.70
CA LEU A 167 5.58 20.70 11.25
C LEU A 167 6.60 21.82 10.96
N PRO A 168 7.70 21.56 10.24
CA PRO A 168 8.66 22.59 9.85
C PRO A 168 7.99 23.67 8.97
N GLU A 169 8.34 24.93 9.15
CA GLU A 169 7.79 26.07 8.40
C GLU A 169 7.94 25.88 6.88
N ASN A 170 9.14 25.48 6.44
CA ASN A 170 9.48 25.26 5.03
C ASN A 170 9.28 23.82 4.56
N ALA A 171 8.42 23.04 5.25
CA ALA A 171 8.17 21.65 4.85
C ALA A 171 7.63 21.56 3.41
N PRO A 172 8.09 20.58 2.62
CA PRO A 172 7.53 20.29 1.31
C PRO A 172 6.01 20.03 1.37
N ARG A 173 5.31 20.28 0.28
CA ARG A 173 3.84 20.14 0.23
C ARG A 173 3.35 18.78 0.73
N PHE A 174 3.98 17.70 0.28
CA PHE A 174 3.56 16.34 0.68
C PHE A 174 3.76 16.08 2.18
N VAL A 175 4.77 16.69 2.82
CA VAL A 175 4.96 16.60 4.27
C VAL A 175 3.84 17.33 5.00
N LYS A 176 3.42 18.50 4.50
CA LYS A 176 2.25 19.24 5.02
C LYS A 176 0.96 18.43 4.86
N ASP A 177 0.78 17.74 3.73
CA ASP A 177 -0.39 16.89 3.49
C ASP A 177 -0.43 15.69 4.45
N TYR A 178 0.73 15.04 4.71
CA TYR A 178 0.83 13.97 5.71
C TYR A 178 0.57 14.47 7.12
N TYR A 179 1.14 15.62 7.51
CA TYR A 179 0.87 16.22 8.80
C TYR A 179 -0.62 16.51 8.99
N ALA A 180 -1.25 17.14 7.99
CA ALA A 180 -2.67 17.46 8.02
C ALA A 180 -3.56 16.21 8.15
N TYR A 181 -3.14 15.06 7.63
CA TYR A 181 -3.87 13.81 7.81
C TYR A 181 -3.54 13.14 9.15
N TYR A 182 -2.28 12.85 9.44
CA TYR A 182 -1.91 11.99 10.56
C TYR A 182 -1.80 12.68 11.91
N LYS A 183 -1.56 13.99 11.95
CA LYS A 183 -1.34 14.77 13.19
C LYS A 183 -2.51 15.67 13.59
N THR A 184 -3.63 15.60 12.87
CA THR A 184 -4.85 16.34 13.17
C THR A 184 -6.05 15.39 13.30
N PRO A 185 -7.21 15.86 13.83
CA PRO A 185 -8.42 15.04 13.92
C PRO A 185 -8.92 14.44 12.59
N ARG A 186 -8.38 14.89 11.45
CA ARG A 186 -8.73 14.37 10.12
C ARG A 186 -8.46 12.87 9.99
N GLY A 187 -7.34 12.39 10.50
CA GLY A 187 -6.96 10.99 10.37
C GLY A 187 -6.03 10.50 11.48
N TYR A 188 -5.86 11.27 12.57
CA TYR A 188 -5.09 10.82 13.72
C TYR A 188 -5.68 9.55 14.34
N HIS A 189 -4.84 8.59 14.65
CA HIS A 189 -5.24 7.42 15.42
C HIS A 189 -4.14 6.99 16.39
N LYS A 190 -4.54 6.70 17.64
CA LYS A 190 -3.60 6.39 18.74
C LYS A 190 -2.71 5.16 18.52
N ARG A 191 -3.13 4.21 17.67
CA ARG A 191 -2.36 3.00 17.33
C ARG A 191 -1.53 3.14 16.05
N SER A 192 -1.77 4.18 15.24
CA SER A 192 -1.05 4.39 13.98
C SER A 192 0.39 4.81 14.24
N GLY A 193 1.34 4.15 13.58
CA GLY A 193 2.73 4.54 13.59
C GLY A 193 2.96 5.94 13.03
N ASN A 194 2.31 6.25 11.92
CA ASN A 194 2.43 7.57 11.30
C ASN A 194 1.93 8.71 12.19
N SER A 195 0.88 8.44 12.99
CA SER A 195 0.35 9.42 13.94
C SER A 195 1.21 9.60 15.19
N ASN A 196 2.08 8.64 15.51
CA ASN A 196 2.85 8.61 16.76
C ASN A 196 4.35 8.43 16.50
N ASP A 197 4.92 7.32 16.95
CA ASP A 197 6.36 7.05 17.04
C ASP A 197 6.96 6.36 15.79
N GLY A 198 6.16 6.03 14.81
CA GLY A 198 6.59 5.46 13.53
C GLY A 198 7.00 4.00 13.61
N TRP A 199 8.00 3.67 12.85
CA TRP A 199 8.64 2.35 12.77
C TRP A 199 9.87 2.31 13.67
N ARG A 200 10.31 1.10 14.03
CA ARG A 200 11.66 0.95 14.59
C ARG A 200 12.70 1.39 13.53
N THR A 201 13.78 2.00 13.95
CA THR A 201 14.84 2.50 13.05
C THR A 201 15.28 1.45 12.01
N THR A 202 15.34 0.18 12.43
CA THR A 202 15.69 -0.96 11.56
C THR A 202 14.48 -1.77 11.10
N GLY A 203 13.27 -1.31 11.43
CA GLY A 203 12.04 -2.09 11.25
C GLY A 203 11.64 -2.34 9.79
N CYS A 204 12.07 -1.47 8.87
CA CYS A 204 11.76 -1.57 7.44
C CYS A 204 13.00 -1.87 6.57
N GLN A 205 14.14 -2.21 7.19
CA GLN A 205 15.42 -2.39 6.50
C GLN A 205 15.36 -3.42 5.35
N ALA A 206 14.54 -4.46 5.49
CA ALA A 206 14.43 -5.52 4.49
C ALA A 206 13.92 -4.99 3.13
N TYR A 207 13.10 -3.94 3.12
CA TYR A 207 12.61 -3.34 1.88
C TYR A 207 13.73 -2.73 1.02
N ALA A 208 14.75 -2.14 1.64
CA ALA A 208 15.87 -1.52 0.92
C ALA A 208 16.76 -2.53 0.17
N ASN A 209 16.62 -3.83 0.44
CA ASN A 209 17.43 -4.87 -0.19
C ASN A 209 16.56 -5.90 -0.94
N THR A 210 15.37 -5.50 -1.39
CA THR A 210 14.40 -6.37 -2.06
C THR A 210 14.00 -5.78 -3.40
N ARG A 211 13.88 -6.62 -4.44
CA ARG A 211 13.25 -6.28 -5.72
C ARG A 211 11.77 -6.63 -5.67
N PHE A 212 10.99 -5.79 -5.00
CA PHE A 212 9.64 -6.11 -4.57
C PHE A 212 8.66 -6.31 -5.74
N LEU A 213 8.68 -5.44 -6.74
CA LEU A 213 7.75 -5.48 -7.87
C LEU A 213 8.29 -6.25 -9.10
N TYR A 214 9.21 -7.19 -8.87
CA TYR A 214 9.96 -7.85 -9.96
C TYR A 214 9.09 -8.62 -10.95
N TYR A 215 7.98 -9.23 -10.50
CA TYR A 215 7.11 -10.09 -11.33
C TYR A 215 5.72 -9.48 -11.61
N ILE A 216 5.49 -8.19 -11.36
CA ILE A 216 4.17 -7.59 -11.60
C ILE A 216 3.79 -7.56 -13.10
N ASN A 217 4.77 -7.62 -14.00
CA ASN A 217 4.53 -7.76 -15.43
C ASN A 217 3.91 -9.13 -15.82
N GLU A 218 3.87 -10.09 -14.90
CA GLU A 218 3.27 -11.42 -15.11
C GLU A 218 1.85 -11.54 -14.56
N ILE A 219 1.33 -10.50 -13.87
CA ILE A 219 -0.04 -10.48 -13.34
C ILE A 219 -1.05 -10.64 -14.48
N ARG A 220 -1.82 -11.72 -14.47
CA ARG A 220 -2.87 -11.98 -15.45
C ARG A 220 -4.23 -11.41 -15.06
N SER A 221 -4.49 -11.28 -13.76
CA SER A 221 -5.72 -10.67 -13.22
C SER A 221 -5.78 -9.18 -13.54
N ALA A 222 -6.97 -8.58 -13.39
CA ALA A 222 -7.17 -7.16 -13.66
C ALA A 222 -6.46 -6.27 -12.65
N VAL A 223 -5.86 -5.17 -13.11
CA VAL A 223 -5.21 -4.18 -12.25
C VAL A 223 -5.68 -2.76 -12.60
N LEU A 224 -6.07 -2.00 -11.58
CA LEU A 224 -6.31 -0.57 -11.64
C LEU A 224 -5.32 0.15 -10.71
N ILE A 225 -4.51 1.03 -11.27
CA ILE A 225 -3.68 1.97 -10.48
C ILE A 225 -4.37 3.34 -10.51
N VAL A 226 -4.55 3.93 -9.33
CA VAL A 226 -5.14 5.27 -9.18
C VAL A 226 -4.13 6.19 -8.49
N HIS A 227 -3.86 7.34 -9.09
CA HIS A 227 -3.04 8.39 -8.47
C HIS A 227 -3.68 9.76 -8.58
N GLY A 228 -3.35 10.63 -7.63
CA GLY A 228 -3.61 12.06 -7.78
C GLY A 228 -2.60 12.71 -8.75
N GLU A 229 -3.06 13.66 -9.54
CA GLU A 229 -2.20 14.43 -10.46
C GLU A 229 -1.04 15.10 -9.73
N LYS A 230 -1.29 15.62 -8.51
CA LYS A 230 -0.33 16.32 -7.65
C LYS A 230 0.31 15.42 -6.59
N ALA A 231 0.07 14.11 -6.65
CA ALA A 231 0.68 13.19 -5.70
C ALA A 231 2.19 13.07 -5.96
N HIS A 232 2.99 13.33 -4.93
CA HIS A 232 4.45 13.17 -4.99
C HIS A 232 4.88 11.73 -5.28
N SER A 233 4.01 10.75 -4.97
CA SER A 233 4.21 9.31 -5.23
C SER A 233 3.75 8.85 -6.63
N ARG A 234 3.24 9.75 -7.48
CA ARG A 234 2.65 9.40 -8.78
C ARG A 234 3.62 8.61 -9.67
N TYR A 235 4.91 8.96 -9.64
CA TYR A 235 5.94 8.30 -10.43
C TYR A 235 6.09 6.79 -10.13
N PHE A 236 5.81 6.34 -8.91
CA PHE A 236 5.80 4.91 -8.59
C PHE A 236 4.72 4.17 -9.38
N GLY A 237 3.49 4.70 -9.39
CA GLY A 237 2.39 4.09 -10.12
C GLY A 237 2.58 4.13 -11.62
N GLU A 238 3.09 5.24 -12.16
CA GLU A 238 3.39 5.35 -13.59
C GLU A 238 4.49 4.39 -14.01
N SER A 239 5.55 4.24 -13.21
CA SER A 239 6.63 3.27 -13.46
C SER A 239 6.12 1.83 -13.37
N ALA A 240 5.33 1.49 -12.34
CA ALA A 240 4.74 0.17 -12.19
C ALA A 240 3.79 -0.17 -13.35
N PHE A 241 2.96 0.77 -13.78
CA PHE A 241 2.07 0.59 -14.92
C PHE A 241 2.84 0.34 -16.22
N ARG A 242 3.83 1.18 -16.55
CA ARG A 242 4.69 0.98 -17.72
C ARG A 242 5.41 -0.35 -17.68
N TYR A 243 5.95 -0.72 -16.51
CA TYR A 243 6.62 -1.99 -16.34
C TYR A 243 5.66 -3.19 -16.58
N MET A 244 4.43 -3.13 -16.07
CA MET A 244 3.42 -4.13 -16.38
C MET A 244 3.12 -4.19 -17.87
N MET A 245 2.99 -3.05 -18.56
CA MET A 245 2.62 -3.03 -19.98
C MET A 245 3.77 -3.49 -20.89
N ASP A 246 4.96 -2.97 -20.71
CA ASP A 246 6.06 -3.07 -21.65
C ASP A 246 7.21 -3.98 -21.16
N GLY A 247 7.18 -4.42 -19.90
CA GLY A 247 8.28 -5.11 -19.24
C GLY A 247 9.51 -4.25 -19.00
N LYS A 248 9.40 -2.92 -19.17
CA LYS A 248 10.47 -1.94 -19.00
C LYS A 248 9.92 -0.68 -18.38
N ALA A 249 10.63 -0.09 -17.44
CA ALA A 249 10.31 1.22 -16.90
C ALA A 249 11.51 1.90 -16.25
N GLU A 250 11.52 3.22 -16.25
CA GLU A 250 12.42 4.02 -15.43
C GLU A 250 12.34 3.61 -13.96
N GLY A 251 13.48 3.59 -13.27
CA GLY A 251 13.60 3.18 -11.88
C GLY A 251 13.64 1.68 -11.65
N TYR A 252 13.55 0.88 -12.71
CA TYR A 252 13.82 -0.56 -12.68
C TYR A 252 15.05 -0.88 -13.52
N ASP A 253 16.05 -1.49 -12.91
CA ASP A 253 17.32 -1.86 -13.54
C ASP A 253 17.27 -3.21 -14.29
N PHE A 254 16.06 -3.70 -14.56
CA PHE A 254 15.83 -4.97 -15.23
C PHE A 254 14.71 -4.84 -16.27
N ALA A 255 14.81 -5.64 -17.32
CA ALA A 255 13.80 -5.74 -18.36
C ALA A 255 13.17 -7.13 -18.37
N ARG A 256 11.87 -7.18 -18.62
CA ARG A 256 11.06 -8.39 -18.71
C ARG A 256 10.25 -8.39 -20.01
N LYS A 257 9.52 -9.46 -20.25
CA LYS A 257 8.55 -9.50 -21.35
C LYS A 257 7.34 -8.61 -21.02
N PRO A 258 6.68 -8.03 -22.01
CA PRO A 258 5.38 -7.39 -21.82
C PRO A 258 4.36 -8.29 -21.14
N ASN A 259 3.38 -7.71 -20.47
CA ASN A 259 2.31 -8.46 -19.81
C ASN A 259 1.54 -9.33 -20.84
N PRO A 260 1.25 -10.60 -20.53
CA PRO A 260 0.47 -11.46 -21.41
C PRO A 260 -1.01 -11.05 -21.57
N VAL A 261 -1.54 -10.20 -20.65
CA VAL A 261 -2.94 -9.73 -20.67
C VAL A 261 -2.99 -8.22 -20.41
N PRO A 262 -2.43 -7.38 -21.30
CA PRO A 262 -2.33 -5.94 -21.08
C PRO A 262 -3.70 -5.23 -21.09
N VAL A 263 -4.70 -5.79 -21.75
CA VAL A 263 -6.02 -5.17 -21.96
C VAL A 263 -6.83 -4.94 -20.66
N ASN A 264 -6.48 -5.58 -19.55
CA ASN A 264 -7.15 -5.44 -18.27
C ASN A 264 -6.31 -4.63 -17.25
N LYS A 265 -5.29 -3.91 -17.72
CA LYS A 265 -4.48 -3.00 -16.89
C LYS A 265 -4.91 -1.55 -17.15
N GLN A 266 -5.10 -0.79 -16.08
CA GLN A 266 -5.58 0.58 -16.15
C GLN A 266 -4.76 1.48 -15.23
N LEU A 267 -4.50 2.71 -15.69
CA LEU A 267 -3.94 3.80 -14.88
C LEU A 267 -4.92 4.97 -14.93
N LEU A 268 -5.38 5.41 -13.77
CA LEU A 268 -6.30 6.54 -13.62
C LEU A 268 -5.62 7.66 -12.81
N ILE A 269 -5.50 8.83 -13.42
CA ILE A 269 -4.96 10.02 -12.77
C ILE A 269 -6.11 10.97 -12.44
N ILE A 270 -6.25 11.32 -11.15
CA ILE A 270 -7.31 12.20 -10.66
C ILE A 270 -6.83 13.65 -10.71
N PRO A 271 -7.45 14.51 -11.54
CA PRO A 271 -7.03 15.89 -11.68
C PRO A 271 -7.05 16.66 -10.36
N GLY A 272 -5.98 17.39 -10.07
CA GLY A 272 -5.85 18.24 -8.90
C GLY A 272 -5.67 17.54 -7.56
N ALA A 273 -5.85 16.21 -7.46
CA ALA A 273 -5.72 15.47 -6.23
C ALA A 273 -4.25 15.30 -5.80
N SER A 274 -3.99 15.44 -4.51
CA SER A 274 -2.73 15.07 -3.85
C SER A 274 -2.73 13.59 -3.46
N HIS A 275 -1.63 13.13 -2.85
CA HIS A 275 -1.53 11.78 -2.32
C HIS A 275 -2.57 11.52 -1.22
N CYS A 276 -2.69 12.41 -0.24
CA CYS A 276 -3.60 12.27 0.91
C CYS A 276 -5.06 12.60 0.58
N ASP A 277 -5.35 13.26 -0.55
CA ASP A 277 -6.72 13.44 -1.02
C ASP A 277 -7.37 12.11 -1.43
N LEU A 278 -6.57 11.10 -1.76
CA LEU A 278 -7.06 9.74 -2.03
C LEU A 278 -7.14 8.86 -0.76
N TYR A 279 -6.88 9.42 0.43
CA TYR A 279 -7.09 8.72 1.69
C TYR A 279 -8.53 8.85 2.20
N ASP A 280 -9.10 10.06 2.11
CA ASP A 280 -10.41 10.41 2.67
C ASP A 280 -11.26 11.34 1.78
N GLY A 281 -10.78 11.60 0.56
CA GLY A 281 -11.43 12.50 -0.39
C GLY A 281 -11.00 13.97 -0.28
N GLY A 282 -10.13 14.31 0.71
CA GLY A 282 -9.60 15.68 0.87
C GLY A 282 -10.66 16.75 1.14
N GLY A 283 -11.83 16.39 1.64
CA GLY A 283 -12.99 17.29 1.79
C GLY A 283 -13.65 17.72 0.47
N LYS A 284 -13.21 17.16 -0.67
CA LYS A 284 -13.67 17.50 -2.03
C LYS A 284 -14.21 16.30 -2.81
N GLY A 285 -14.34 15.14 -2.17
CA GLY A 285 -14.80 13.93 -2.83
C GLY A 285 -13.83 13.42 -3.92
N MET A 286 -12.52 13.55 -3.72
CA MET A 286 -11.50 13.24 -4.75
C MET A 286 -11.30 11.74 -5.01
N ILE A 287 -11.84 10.86 -4.17
CA ILE A 287 -11.74 9.42 -4.41
C ILE A 287 -12.70 9.02 -5.53
N PRO A 288 -12.23 8.37 -6.60
CA PRO A 288 -13.06 8.01 -7.74
C PRO A 288 -13.83 6.71 -7.46
N TRP A 289 -14.77 6.75 -6.53
CA TRP A 289 -15.51 5.59 -6.05
C TRP A 289 -16.21 4.81 -7.17
N ASP A 290 -16.81 5.53 -8.10
CA ASP A 290 -17.58 4.90 -9.20
C ASP A 290 -16.65 4.17 -10.18
N ASN A 291 -15.47 4.74 -10.48
CA ASN A 291 -14.48 4.08 -11.31
C ASN A 291 -13.92 2.81 -10.64
N ILE A 292 -13.66 2.85 -9.32
CA ILE A 292 -13.18 1.70 -8.55
C ILE A 292 -14.28 0.62 -8.54
N GLU A 293 -15.53 0.98 -8.27
CA GLU A 293 -16.66 0.06 -8.26
C GLU A 293 -16.88 -0.59 -9.63
N GLU A 294 -16.91 0.22 -10.69
CA GLU A 294 -17.10 -0.27 -12.06
C GLU A 294 -15.99 -1.25 -12.45
N PHE A 295 -14.73 -0.90 -12.17
CA PHE A 295 -13.59 -1.75 -12.41
C PHE A 295 -13.72 -3.10 -11.69
N LEU A 296 -14.06 -3.07 -10.39
CA LEU A 296 -14.21 -4.28 -9.58
C LEU A 296 -15.40 -5.12 -10.06
N LYS A 297 -16.57 -4.52 -10.27
CA LYS A 297 -17.77 -5.23 -10.76
C LYS A 297 -17.54 -5.85 -12.13
N LYS A 298 -16.84 -5.16 -13.03
CA LYS A 298 -16.51 -5.68 -14.37
C LYS A 298 -15.65 -6.94 -14.31
N ASN A 299 -14.65 -6.96 -13.42
CA ASN A 299 -13.62 -7.99 -13.37
C ASN A 299 -13.92 -9.12 -12.34
N LEU A 300 -14.99 -8.96 -11.55
CA LEU A 300 -15.51 -9.97 -10.63
C LEU A 300 -16.87 -10.55 -11.11
N LYS A 301 -17.17 -10.47 -12.39
CA LYS A 301 -18.33 -11.14 -12.99
C LYS A 301 -18.12 -12.66 -12.98
N ARG A 302 -19.26 -13.41 -12.86
CA ARG A 302 -19.28 -14.87 -13.05
C ARG A 302 -18.97 -15.25 -14.48
#